data_7a8317cdcd2ad67ebfdac56f5d7ba4aa
#
_entry.id   7a8317cdcd2ad67ebfdac56f5d7ba4aa
#
_cell.length_a   1.000
_cell.length_b   1.000
_cell.length_c   1.000
_cell.angle_alpha   90.00
_cell.angle_beta   90.00
_cell.angle_gamma   90.00
#
_symmetry.space_group_name_H-M   'P 1'
#
loop_
_entity.id
_entity.type
_entity.pdbx_description
1 polymer ?
#
loop_
_entity_poly.entity_id
_entity_poly.type
_entity_poly.pdbx_seq_one_letter_code
_entity_poly.pdbx_strand_id
1 'polypeptide(L)'
;MRAFLIIASIYASLATAAIECIDADLILHNGNIYTGNSDDSFVGSITSKGSTISYVGELLSDTELSCSDAKIIDLSGRYIFPGFIDAHGHLKGIGYRELTLNLQGISSLKETLEVVRNYSSTKNAGEWIIGRGWIDKIWPEKRFPSRQDLDSFSPKNPVVLERADGHAVVVNSLVLKLANIDSSTPDPEGGFIEK
;
A
#
# COMPACT_ATOMS: atom_id res chain seq x y z
N MET A 1 55.28 -25.26 -72.05
CA MET A 1 54.12 -24.81 -71.31
C MET A 1 54.48 -24.93 -69.82
N ARG A 2 54.69 -23.84 -69.12
CA ARG A 2 54.99 -23.81 -67.68
C ARG A 2 53.67 -23.38 -66.96
N ALA A 3 53.10 -24.29 -66.18
CA ALA A 3 51.91 -23.98 -65.37
C ALA A 3 52.36 -23.26 -64.10
N PHE A 4 51.89 -22.02 -63.88
CA PHE A 4 52.04 -21.27 -62.62
C PHE A 4 50.88 -21.67 -61.68
N LEU A 5 51.23 -22.29 -60.55
CA LEU A 5 50.29 -22.52 -59.45
C LEU A 5 50.25 -21.25 -58.60
N ILE A 6 49.09 -20.59 -58.58
CA ILE A 6 48.83 -19.48 -57.64
C ILE A 6 48.20 -20.08 -56.38
N ILE A 7 48.97 -20.06 -55.28
CA ILE A 7 48.47 -20.44 -53.96
C ILE A 7 47.85 -19.17 -53.35
N ALA A 8 46.57 -19.09 -53.31
CA ALA A 8 45.84 -18.02 -52.59
C ALA A 8 45.75 -18.37 -51.11
N SER A 9 46.52 -17.71 -50.27
CA SER A 9 46.46 -17.82 -48.81
C SER A 9 45.20 -17.06 -48.33
N ILE A 10 44.18 -17.76 -47.86
CA ILE A 10 43.01 -17.21 -47.21
C ILE A 10 43.40 -16.92 -45.73
N TYR A 11 43.66 -15.68 -45.39
CA TYR A 11 43.75 -15.25 -44.00
C TYR A 11 42.32 -15.12 -43.45
N ALA A 12 41.87 -16.08 -42.67
CA ALA A 12 40.68 -15.95 -41.88
C ALA A 12 41.01 -15.02 -40.69
N SER A 13 40.59 -13.76 -40.76
CA SER A 13 40.58 -12.88 -39.59
C SER A 13 39.58 -13.40 -38.60
N LEU A 14 40.07 -14.04 -37.54
CA LEU A 14 39.28 -14.23 -36.33
C LEU A 14 39.04 -12.88 -35.70
N ALA A 15 37.91 -12.27 -35.99
CA ALA A 15 37.41 -11.13 -35.20
C ALA A 15 37.07 -11.65 -33.80
N THR A 16 37.97 -11.46 -32.84
CA THR A 16 37.61 -11.58 -31.42
C THR A 16 36.65 -10.44 -31.15
N ALA A 17 35.35 -10.80 -30.93
CA ALA A 17 34.38 -9.85 -30.40
C ALA A 17 34.93 -9.38 -29.05
N ALA A 18 35.23 -8.07 -28.96
CA ALA A 18 35.57 -7.47 -27.67
C ALA A 18 34.34 -7.62 -26.75
N ILE A 19 34.55 -8.22 -25.60
CA ILE A 19 33.51 -8.26 -24.56
C ILE A 19 33.37 -6.85 -24.05
N GLU A 20 32.23 -6.21 -24.33
CA GLU A 20 31.89 -4.91 -23.74
C GLU A 20 31.39 -5.15 -22.31
N CYS A 21 32.13 -4.57 -21.34
CA CYS A 21 31.70 -4.57 -19.95
C CYS A 21 30.44 -3.69 -19.80
N ILE A 22 29.52 -4.12 -18.92
CA ILE A 22 28.29 -3.40 -18.68
C ILE A 22 28.58 -2.13 -17.90
N ASP A 23 28.31 -0.99 -18.49
CA ASP A 23 28.39 0.32 -17.84
C ASP A 23 27.10 0.57 -17.02
N ALA A 24 27.11 0.19 -15.76
CA ALA A 24 25.98 0.31 -14.82
C ALA A 24 26.48 0.61 -13.41
N ASP A 25 25.59 1.13 -12.57
CA ASP A 25 25.83 1.32 -11.14
C ASP A 25 25.24 0.14 -10.32
N LEU A 26 24.19 -0.48 -10.86
CA LEU A 26 23.51 -1.60 -10.25
C LEU A 26 23.13 -2.64 -11.30
N ILE A 27 23.41 -3.90 -11.00
CA ILE A 27 22.98 -5.07 -11.77
C ILE A 27 22.17 -5.99 -10.86
N LEU A 28 20.92 -6.26 -11.25
CA LEU A 28 20.09 -7.32 -10.69
C LEU A 28 20.09 -8.46 -11.69
N HIS A 29 20.50 -9.64 -11.32
CA HIS A 29 20.56 -10.80 -12.23
C HIS A 29 20.04 -12.08 -11.58
N ASN A 30 19.89 -13.14 -12.38
CA ASN A 30 19.42 -14.45 -11.94
C ASN A 30 18.05 -14.38 -11.23
N GLY A 31 17.12 -13.59 -11.78
CA GLY A 31 15.79 -13.39 -11.23
C GLY A 31 14.66 -13.68 -12.22
N ASN A 32 13.44 -13.47 -11.74
CA ASN A 32 12.22 -13.42 -12.54
C ASN A 32 11.72 -11.98 -12.51
N ILE A 33 12.15 -11.16 -13.44
CA ILE A 33 11.90 -9.72 -13.45
C ILE A 33 10.76 -9.42 -14.41
N TYR A 34 9.61 -9.00 -13.87
CA TYR A 34 8.43 -8.63 -14.65
C TYR A 34 8.65 -7.30 -15.36
N THR A 35 8.52 -7.27 -16.69
CA THR A 35 8.81 -6.09 -17.51
C THR A 35 7.68 -5.06 -17.53
N GLY A 36 6.44 -5.50 -17.34
CA GLY A 36 5.25 -4.67 -17.53
C GLY A 36 4.93 -4.35 -18.99
N ASN A 37 5.57 -5.05 -19.94
CA ASN A 37 5.27 -4.92 -21.36
C ASN A 37 3.95 -5.62 -21.72
N SER A 38 3.46 -5.34 -22.94
CA SER A 38 2.19 -5.89 -23.45
C SER A 38 2.16 -7.41 -23.62
N ASP A 39 3.32 -8.06 -23.62
CA ASP A 39 3.47 -9.52 -23.71
C ASP A 39 3.61 -10.20 -22.33
N ASP A 40 3.46 -9.44 -21.23
CA ASP A 40 3.61 -9.92 -19.85
C ASP A 40 4.90 -10.71 -19.61
N SER A 41 5.97 -10.32 -20.27
CA SER A 41 7.22 -11.06 -20.27
C SER A 41 7.98 -10.93 -18.95
N PHE A 42 8.73 -12.00 -18.64
CA PHE A 42 9.73 -12.01 -17.59
C PHE A 42 11.13 -12.10 -18.19
N VAL A 43 12.09 -11.43 -17.60
CA VAL A 43 13.49 -11.44 -18.00
C VAL A 43 14.39 -11.82 -16.83
N GLY A 44 15.64 -12.21 -17.13
CA GLY A 44 16.59 -12.69 -16.12
C GLY A 44 17.42 -11.61 -15.45
N SER A 45 17.59 -10.47 -16.14
CA SER A 45 18.48 -9.40 -15.66
C SER A 45 17.95 -8.00 -16.00
N ILE A 46 18.28 -7.05 -15.11
CA ILE A 46 18.06 -5.62 -15.30
C ILE A 46 19.26 -4.85 -14.76
N THR A 47 19.67 -3.81 -15.47
CA THR A 47 20.73 -2.92 -15.01
C THR A 47 20.27 -1.48 -14.97
N SER A 48 20.88 -0.67 -14.11
CA SER A 48 20.64 0.76 -14.06
C SER A 48 21.92 1.56 -13.94
N LYS A 49 21.86 2.78 -14.50
CA LYS A 49 22.89 3.81 -14.35
C LYS A 49 22.25 5.12 -13.92
N GLY A 50 22.63 5.62 -12.76
CA GLY A 50 21.95 6.75 -12.13
C GLY A 50 20.48 6.39 -11.88
N SER A 51 19.56 7.19 -12.41
CA SER A 51 18.11 7.00 -12.30
C SER A 51 17.47 6.29 -13.51
N THR A 52 18.28 5.77 -14.44
CA THR A 52 17.79 5.19 -15.69
C THR A 52 18.07 3.71 -15.75
N ILE A 53 17.09 2.92 -16.21
CA ILE A 53 17.29 1.52 -16.56
C ILE A 53 18.07 1.49 -17.87
N SER A 54 19.25 0.82 -17.89
CA SER A 54 20.14 0.76 -19.03
C SER A 54 20.05 -0.54 -19.83
N TYR A 55 19.58 -1.62 -19.19
CA TYR A 55 19.37 -2.92 -19.84
C TYR A 55 18.21 -3.65 -19.18
N VAL A 56 17.45 -4.37 -20.00
CA VAL A 56 16.39 -5.30 -19.58
C VAL A 56 16.46 -6.50 -20.52
N GLY A 57 16.71 -7.70 -20.02
CA GLY A 57 16.87 -8.86 -20.89
C GLY A 57 17.20 -10.17 -20.17
N GLU A 58 17.77 -11.08 -20.96
CA GLU A 58 18.17 -12.40 -20.52
C GLU A 58 19.25 -12.36 -19.44
N LEU A 59 19.62 -13.55 -18.92
CA LEU A 59 20.70 -13.66 -17.95
C LEU A 59 22.01 -13.14 -18.54
N LEU A 60 22.73 -12.34 -17.75
CA LEU A 60 24.06 -11.88 -18.09
C LEU A 60 25.06 -13.00 -17.85
N SER A 61 26.08 -13.09 -18.72
CA SER A 61 27.17 -14.05 -18.56
C SER A 61 28.09 -13.70 -17.40
N ASP A 62 28.79 -14.70 -16.85
CA ASP A 62 29.79 -14.47 -15.80
C ASP A 62 30.88 -13.47 -16.22
N THR A 63 31.21 -13.43 -17.53
CA THR A 63 32.19 -12.50 -18.07
C THR A 63 31.69 -11.06 -18.04
N GLU A 64 30.42 -10.82 -18.44
CA GLU A 64 29.80 -9.50 -18.40
C GLU A 64 29.66 -8.99 -16.96
N LEU A 65 29.34 -9.88 -16.02
CA LEU A 65 29.27 -9.56 -14.60
C LEU A 65 30.65 -9.25 -13.99
N SER A 66 31.66 -10.07 -14.33
CA SER A 66 33.01 -9.97 -13.70
C SER A 66 33.80 -8.75 -14.15
N CYS A 67 33.51 -8.16 -15.29
CA CYS A 67 34.20 -6.96 -15.78
C CYS A 67 33.49 -5.63 -15.42
N SER A 68 32.33 -5.70 -14.76
CA SER A 68 31.58 -4.51 -14.35
C SER A 68 31.95 -4.05 -12.94
N ASP A 69 32.13 -2.75 -12.75
CA ASP A 69 32.33 -2.12 -11.42
C ASP A 69 30.99 -1.88 -10.68
N ALA A 70 29.88 -2.30 -11.26
CA ALA A 70 28.53 -2.12 -10.71
C ALA A 70 28.33 -2.91 -9.41
N LYS A 71 27.43 -2.46 -8.56
CA LYS A 71 26.90 -3.29 -7.47
C LYS A 71 26.05 -4.42 -8.03
N ILE A 72 26.49 -5.66 -7.88
CA ILE A 72 25.81 -6.85 -8.39
C ILE A 72 24.99 -7.49 -7.27
N ILE A 73 23.72 -7.79 -7.56
CA ILE A 73 22.80 -8.50 -6.66
C ILE A 73 22.26 -9.73 -7.38
N ASP A 74 22.63 -10.91 -6.89
CA ASP A 74 22.04 -12.18 -7.31
C ASP A 74 20.64 -12.33 -6.67
N LEU A 75 19.63 -12.39 -7.51
CA LEU A 75 18.26 -12.54 -7.07
C LEU A 75 17.91 -13.98 -6.69
N SER A 76 18.73 -14.96 -7.08
CA SER A 76 18.52 -16.38 -6.76
C SER A 76 17.10 -16.87 -7.09
N GLY A 77 16.59 -16.51 -8.27
CA GLY A 77 15.25 -16.86 -8.74
C GLY A 77 14.09 -16.04 -8.14
N ARG A 78 14.37 -15.03 -7.33
CA ARG A 78 13.32 -14.16 -6.76
C ARG A 78 12.62 -13.33 -7.84
N TYR A 79 11.38 -12.95 -7.53
CA TYR A 79 10.58 -12.10 -8.40
C TYR A 79 10.83 -10.62 -8.12
N ILE A 80 10.94 -9.84 -9.19
CA ILE A 80 11.01 -8.37 -9.16
C ILE A 80 9.85 -7.83 -10.00
N PHE A 81 9.19 -6.82 -9.47
CA PHE A 81 8.13 -6.08 -10.15
C PHE A 81 8.46 -4.58 -10.13
N PRO A 82 7.99 -3.81 -11.11
CA PRO A 82 7.94 -2.35 -11.00
C PRO A 82 7.21 -1.92 -9.73
N GLY A 83 7.54 -0.75 -9.19
CA GLY A 83 6.83 -0.21 -8.03
C GLY A 83 5.33 -0.13 -8.29
N PHE A 84 4.52 -0.64 -7.36
CA PHE A 84 3.07 -0.60 -7.48
C PHE A 84 2.54 0.83 -7.36
N ILE A 85 1.57 1.15 -8.22
CA ILE A 85 0.83 2.42 -8.17
C ILE A 85 -0.60 2.09 -7.75
N ASP A 86 -1.00 2.55 -6.57
CA ASP A 86 -2.40 2.46 -6.14
C ASP A 86 -3.19 3.63 -6.75
N ALA A 87 -3.95 3.35 -7.80
CA ALA A 87 -4.78 4.33 -8.49
C ALA A 87 -6.11 4.61 -7.77
N HIS A 88 -6.42 3.90 -6.69
CA HIS A 88 -7.65 4.05 -5.91
C HIS A 88 -7.36 4.19 -4.40
N GLY A 89 -6.31 4.91 -4.04
CA GLY A 89 -5.93 5.14 -2.65
C GLY A 89 -6.78 6.21 -1.97
N HIS A 90 -7.34 5.92 -0.79
CA HIS A 90 -8.04 6.88 0.05
C HIS A 90 -7.07 7.53 1.06
N LEU A 91 -6.03 8.21 0.57
CA LEU A 91 -4.96 8.79 1.38
C LEU A 91 -5.49 9.70 2.52
N LYS A 92 -6.48 10.54 2.22
CA LYS A 92 -7.15 11.38 3.21
C LYS A 92 -7.82 10.54 4.31
N GLY A 93 -8.51 9.45 3.92
CA GLY A 93 -9.15 8.53 4.86
C GLY A 93 -8.14 7.82 5.76
N ILE A 94 -7.00 7.41 5.22
CA ILE A 94 -5.90 6.82 5.98
C ILE A 94 -5.34 7.84 6.98
N GLY A 95 -5.07 9.07 6.54
CA GLY A 95 -4.60 10.14 7.42
C GLY A 95 -5.56 10.44 8.57
N TYR A 96 -6.86 10.53 8.30
CA TYR A 96 -7.86 10.72 9.35
C TYR A 96 -7.92 9.55 10.34
N ARG A 97 -7.76 8.31 9.87
CA ARG A 97 -7.71 7.13 10.74
C ARG A 97 -6.54 7.19 11.72
N GLU A 98 -5.37 7.67 11.30
CA GLU A 98 -4.20 7.82 12.17
C GLU A 98 -4.34 8.97 13.17
N LEU A 99 -5.16 9.98 12.84
CA LEU A 99 -5.41 11.16 13.69
C LEU A 99 -6.62 10.99 14.63
N THR A 100 -7.43 9.96 14.44
CA THR A 100 -8.66 9.70 15.20
C THR A 100 -8.58 8.34 15.91
N LEU A 101 -9.59 8.02 16.71
CA LEU A 101 -9.66 6.73 17.40
C LEU A 101 -9.97 5.61 16.41
N ASN A 102 -9.01 4.71 16.19
CA ASN A 102 -9.19 3.55 15.33
C ASN A 102 -9.96 2.43 16.06
N LEU A 103 -11.14 2.09 15.54
CA LEU A 103 -12.01 1.03 16.05
C LEU A 103 -12.07 -0.19 15.11
N GLN A 104 -11.19 -0.26 14.12
CA GLN A 104 -11.18 -1.34 13.14
C GLN A 104 -10.69 -2.64 13.76
N GLY A 105 -11.36 -3.76 13.44
CA GLY A 105 -10.95 -5.08 13.87
C GLY A 105 -11.36 -5.47 15.30
N ILE A 106 -12.06 -4.58 16.03
CA ILE A 106 -12.57 -4.88 17.38
C ILE A 106 -13.72 -5.87 17.29
N SER A 107 -13.67 -6.92 18.11
CA SER A 107 -14.52 -8.11 17.98
C SER A 107 -15.85 -8.06 18.74
N SER A 108 -16.10 -7.01 19.55
CA SER A 108 -17.34 -6.87 20.31
C SER A 108 -17.69 -5.42 20.62
N LEU A 109 -18.98 -5.16 20.86
CA LEU A 109 -19.45 -3.86 21.36
C LEU A 109 -18.78 -3.52 22.71
N LYS A 110 -18.69 -4.48 23.62
CA LYS A 110 -18.06 -4.29 24.94
C LYS A 110 -16.63 -3.79 24.79
N GLU A 111 -15.83 -4.45 23.97
CA GLU A 111 -14.44 -4.07 23.72
C GLU A 111 -14.34 -2.68 23.05
N THR A 112 -15.24 -2.38 22.10
CA THR A 112 -15.33 -1.06 21.47
C THR A 112 -15.58 0.02 22.51
N LEU A 113 -16.54 -0.18 23.40
CA LEU A 113 -16.85 0.79 24.46
C LEU A 113 -15.71 0.96 25.49
N GLU A 114 -14.97 -0.11 25.80
CA GLU A 114 -13.76 -0.03 26.64
C GLU A 114 -12.66 0.80 25.98
N VAL A 115 -12.42 0.61 24.69
CA VAL A 115 -11.43 1.40 23.92
C VAL A 115 -11.82 2.88 23.90
N VAL A 116 -13.09 3.20 23.60
CA VAL A 116 -13.59 4.58 23.59
C VAL A 116 -13.51 5.20 24.99
N ARG A 117 -13.86 4.45 26.05
CA ARG A 117 -13.74 4.91 27.44
C ARG A 117 -12.31 5.25 27.82
N ASN A 118 -11.36 4.37 27.51
CA ASN A 118 -9.94 4.57 27.81
C ASN A 118 -9.40 5.80 27.08
N TYR A 119 -9.76 5.96 25.80
CA TYR A 119 -9.37 7.14 25.03
C TYR A 119 -10.01 8.42 25.58
N SER A 120 -11.29 8.37 25.98
CA SER A 120 -12.00 9.48 26.60
C SER A 120 -11.31 9.96 27.88
N SER A 121 -10.77 9.04 28.70
CA SER A 121 -10.07 9.38 29.93
C SER A 121 -8.78 10.18 29.73
N THR A 122 -8.21 10.19 28.52
CA THR A 122 -7.02 10.97 28.16
C THR A 122 -7.35 12.39 27.67
N LYS A 123 -8.65 12.72 27.49
CA LYS A 123 -9.11 13.98 26.92
C LYS A 123 -9.55 14.98 27.99
N ASN A 124 -9.31 16.24 27.75
CA ASN A 124 -9.87 17.31 28.56
C ASN A 124 -11.38 17.47 28.28
N ALA A 125 -12.12 17.99 29.27
CA ALA A 125 -13.54 18.25 29.08
C ALA A 125 -13.79 19.19 27.89
N GLY A 126 -14.74 18.85 27.04
CA GLY A 126 -15.09 19.59 25.82
C GLY A 126 -14.28 19.18 24.57
N GLU A 127 -13.20 18.43 24.71
CA GLU A 127 -12.48 17.89 23.54
C GLU A 127 -13.33 16.82 22.83
N TRP A 128 -13.37 16.89 21.49
CA TRP A 128 -14.09 15.94 20.68
C TRP A 128 -13.37 14.58 20.63
N ILE A 129 -14.16 13.52 20.75
CA ILE A 129 -13.73 12.15 20.55
C ILE A 129 -14.32 11.68 19.23
N ILE A 130 -13.47 11.56 18.23
CA ILE A 130 -13.85 11.09 16.91
C ILE A 130 -13.22 9.73 16.70
N GLY A 131 -14.03 8.70 16.43
CA GLY A 131 -13.58 7.35 16.17
C GLY A 131 -14.19 6.79 14.89
N ARG A 132 -13.53 5.80 14.29
CA ARG A 132 -13.99 5.17 13.06
C ARG A 132 -13.60 3.70 13.00
N GLY A 133 -14.45 2.92 12.34
CA GLY A 133 -14.09 1.55 11.97
C GLY A 133 -14.84 0.45 12.71
N TRP A 134 -15.80 0.79 13.59
CA TRP A 134 -16.65 -0.22 14.22
C TRP A 134 -17.56 -0.91 13.20
N ILE A 135 -17.89 -2.19 13.44
CA ILE A 135 -18.77 -2.97 12.58
C ILE A 135 -19.53 -4.02 13.41
N ASP A 136 -20.84 -3.79 13.58
CA ASP A 136 -21.75 -4.63 14.37
C ASP A 136 -21.90 -6.08 13.84
N LYS A 137 -21.69 -6.27 12.55
CA LYS A 137 -21.92 -7.57 11.89
C LYS A 137 -21.03 -8.70 12.43
N ILE A 138 -19.82 -8.36 12.87
CA ILE A 138 -18.88 -9.34 13.45
C ILE A 138 -19.04 -9.49 14.97
N TRP A 139 -19.81 -8.62 15.61
CA TRP A 139 -20.00 -8.64 17.06
C TRP A 139 -21.03 -9.69 17.51
N PRO A 140 -20.82 -10.32 18.67
CA PRO A 140 -21.82 -11.23 19.23
C PRO A 140 -23.13 -10.53 19.59
N GLU A 141 -23.09 -9.24 19.96
CA GLU A 141 -24.25 -8.44 20.34
C GLU A 141 -25.20 -8.14 19.17
N LYS A 142 -24.71 -8.17 17.93
CA LYS A 142 -25.49 -7.95 16.69
C LYS A 142 -26.33 -6.66 16.68
N ARG A 143 -25.88 -5.63 17.39
CA ARG A 143 -26.53 -4.32 17.45
C ARG A 143 -25.53 -3.18 17.29
N PHE A 144 -26.03 -2.04 16.92
CA PHE A 144 -25.26 -0.78 16.93
C PHE A 144 -24.96 -0.34 18.37
N PRO A 145 -23.86 0.41 18.58
CA PRO A 145 -23.73 1.22 19.78
C PRO A 145 -24.87 2.23 19.84
N SER A 146 -25.28 2.60 21.04
CA SER A 146 -26.30 3.63 21.27
C SER A 146 -25.71 4.83 21.99
N ARG A 147 -26.43 5.97 22.00
CA ARG A 147 -26.03 7.13 22.78
C ARG A 147 -25.89 6.81 24.28
N GLN A 148 -26.77 5.95 24.81
CA GLN A 148 -26.76 5.55 26.20
C GLN A 148 -25.47 4.77 26.57
N ASP A 149 -24.97 3.94 25.65
CA ASP A 149 -23.70 3.25 25.83
C ASP A 149 -22.55 4.27 26.00
N LEU A 150 -22.58 5.38 25.25
CA LEU A 150 -21.53 6.41 25.24
C LEU A 150 -21.68 7.41 26.40
N ASP A 151 -22.90 7.80 26.75
CA ASP A 151 -23.20 8.77 27.83
C ASP A 151 -22.66 8.32 29.17
N SER A 152 -22.62 7.02 29.42
CA SER A 152 -22.22 6.42 30.71
C SER A 152 -20.80 6.79 31.15
N PHE A 153 -19.90 7.05 30.20
CA PHE A 153 -18.49 7.33 30.49
C PHE A 153 -17.94 8.62 29.86
N SER A 154 -18.71 9.26 28.99
CA SER A 154 -18.25 10.48 28.31
C SER A 154 -19.27 11.63 28.41
N PRO A 155 -19.69 12.04 29.62
CA PRO A 155 -20.72 13.06 29.80
C PRO A 155 -20.21 14.49 29.46
N LYS A 156 -18.91 14.70 29.40
CA LYS A 156 -18.28 16.02 29.19
C LYS A 156 -17.60 16.18 27.84
N ASN A 157 -17.52 15.12 27.04
CA ASN A 157 -16.85 15.12 25.76
C ASN A 157 -17.84 14.74 24.65
N PRO A 158 -17.93 15.50 23.56
CA PRO A 158 -18.69 15.10 22.38
C PRO A 158 -18.05 13.84 21.75
N VAL A 159 -18.85 12.79 21.51
CA VAL A 159 -18.38 11.52 20.93
C VAL A 159 -19.09 11.26 19.62
N VAL A 160 -18.30 11.00 18.57
CA VAL A 160 -18.78 10.66 17.22
C VAL A 160 -18.02 9.41 16.75
N LEU A 161 -18.73 8.32 16.52
CA LEU A 161 -18.14 7.06 16.07
C LEU A 161 -18.74 6.64 14.73
N GLU A 162 -17.93 6.68 13.68
CA GLU A 162 -18.32 6.32 12.31
C GLU A 162 -18.14 4.82 12.09
N ARG A 163 -19.15 4.19 11.46
CA ARG A 163 -19.10 2.79 11.04
C ARG A 163 -18.06 2.58 9.95
N ALA A 164 -17.51 1.37 9.84
CA ALA A 164 -16.42 1.05 8.91
C ALA A 164 -16.77 1.34 7.44
N ASP A 165 -18.03 1.20 7.05
CA ASP A 165 -18.53 1.46 5.70
C ASP A 165 -18.91 2.94 5.44
N GLY A 166 -18.86 3.79 6.47
CA GLY A 166 -19.22 5.21 6.36
C GLY A 166 -20.73 5.50 6.26
N HIS A 167 -21.60 4.48 6.40
CA HIS A 167 -23.05 4.63 6.23
C HIS A 167 -23.81 4.85 7.54
N ALA A 168 -23.15 4.79 8.67
CA ALA A 168 -23.77 5.06 9.96
C ALA A 168 -22.80 5.77 10.90
N VAL A 169 -23.36 6.64 11.73
CA VAL A 169 -22.65 7.34 12.78
C VAL A 169 -23.43 7.18 14.08
N VAL A 170 -22.79 6.81 15.16
CA VAL A 170 -23.36 6.90 16.50
C VAL A 170 -22.73 8.06 17.25
N VAL A 171 -23.56 8.81 17.96
CA VAL A 171 -23.13 9.96 18.74
C VAL A 171 -23.71 9.90 20.15
N ASN A 172 -23.05 10.58 21.11
CA ASN A 172 -23.59 10.70 22.45
C ASN A 172 -24.60 11.86 22.57
N SER A 173 -25.32 11.93 23.68
CA SER A 173 -26.33 12.97 23.94
C SER A 173 -25.77 14.39 23.88
N LEU A 174 -24.50 14.59 24.20
CA LEU A 174 -23.86 15.90 24.11
C LEU A 174 -23.76 16.39 22.65
N VAL A 175 -23.42 15.51 21.71
CA VAL A 175 -23.40 15.85 20.27
C VAL A 175 -24.81 16.18 19.76
N LEU A 176 -25.83 15.40 20.12
CA LEU A 176 -27.21 15.68 19.75
C LEU A 176 -27.66 17.07 20.23
N LYS A 177 -27.31 17.41 21.47
CA LYS A 177 -27.60 18.74 22.04
C LYS A 177 -26.86 19.86 21.30
N LEU A 178 -25.60 19.68 20.95
CA LEU A 178 -24.81 20.66 20.20
C LEU A 178 -25.34 20.86 18.78
N ALA A 179 -25.87 19.80 18.16
CA ALA A 179 -26.44 19.81 16.83
C ALA A 179 -27.92 20.25 16.80
N ASN A 180 -28.56 20.49 17.97
CA ASN A 180 -30.00 20.74 18.12
C ASN A 180 -30.86 19.61 17.50
N ILE A 181 -30.43 18.36 17.68
CA ILE A 181 -31.17 17.16 17.24
C ILE A 181 -31.90 16.57 18.44
N ASP A 182 -33.22 16.39 18.29
CA ASP A 182 -34.09 15.78 19.30
C ASP A 182 -35.08 14.77 18.66
N SER A 183 -36.03 14.28 19.47
CA SER A 183 -37.05 13.33 19.02
C SER A 183 -38.01 13.88 17.97
N SER A 184 -38.11 15.22 17.82
CA SER A 184 -38.95 15.88 16.84
C SER A 184 -38.23 16.19 15.52
N THR A 185 -36.89 16.10 15.50
CA THR A 185 -36.08 16.36 14.32
C THR A 185 -36.48 15.42 13.18
N PRO A 186 -36.88 15.91 11.99
CA PRO A 186 -37.21 15.04 10.86
C PRO A 186 -35.97 14.34 10.29
N ASP A 187 -36.19 13.20 9.66
CA ASP A 187 -35.13 12.54 8.91
C ASP A 187 -34.61 13.42 7.78
N PRO A 188 -33.31 13.52 7.55
CA PRO A 188 -32.76 14.27 6.43
C PRO A 188 -33.06 13.53 5.09
N GLU A 189 -33.09 14.30 3.99
CA GLU A 189 -33.20 13.70 2.67
C GLU A 189 -32.09 12.68 2.41
N GLY A 190 -32.44 11.44 2.06
CA GLY A 190 -31.51 10.35 1.83
C GLY A 190 -30.87 9.76 3.08
N GLY A 191 -31.34 10.12 4.28
CA GLY A 191 -30.83 9.63 5.56
C GLY A 191 -31.96 9.23 6.53
N PHE A 192 -31.53 8.70 7.68
CA PHE A 192 -32.44 8.28 8.75
C PHE A 192 -31.82 8.60 10.13
N ILE A 193 -32.63 9.09 11.07
CA ILE A 193 -32.23 9.32 12.45
C ILE A 193 -32.92 8.29 13.34
N GLU A 194 -32.16 7.32 13.86
CA GLU A 194 -32.64 6.38 14.86
C GLU A 194 -32.80 7.11 16.20
N LYS A 195 -34.04 7.06 16.79
CA LYS A 195 -34.44 7.85 17.95
C LYS A 195 -34.60 6.99 19.19
#